data_9ada114ba73e392cb4fd8afead8bc133
#
_entry.id   9ada114ba73e392cb4fd8afead8bc133
#
_cell.length_a   1.000
_cell.length_b   1.000
_cell.length_c   1.000
_cell.angle_alpha   90.00
_cell.angle_beta   90.00
_cell.angle_gamma   90.00
#
_symmetry.space_group_name_H-M   'P 1'
#
loop_
_entity.id
_entity.type
_entity.pdbx_description
1 polymer ?
#
loop_
_entity_poly.entity_id
_entity_poly.type
_entity_poly.pdbx_seq_one_letter_code
_entity_poly.pdbx_strand_id
1 'polypeptide(L)'
;MAQRGIPCLWMRGGTSKAACFLADDLPADPVRRDAVLLAVMGSPDPRQIDGIGGADPLTSKVAIIRRSARPDADVDYLFAQVNVTGASVDYGQNCGNILAAVGPFAIERGLIRHDAPLTRVRIYMENTGQLAVAEIPCDADGVDYVGESRIDGVPGSASPILLHFLDVAGSSCGTLLPTGRVRDRFDGVEVTCIDNGMPVILLRACDLGCTGYETREQLDNDDALKRRLESIRLQAGPLMQLGDVSQRTVPKMTLIAEPRHGGAISSRTFIPHRCHASIGVFGAVSVASACLLPGSVAQGMAQVAPGATSLLSVEHPTGEFSVTLRLDADGALTGCGLLRTARLLFAGEVFIPAHVWPREE
;
A
#
# COMPACT_ATOMS: atom_id res chain seq x y z
N MET A 1 24.17 6.40 -31.93
CA MET A 1 23.66 7.42 -30.97
C MET A 1 24.12 7.00 -29.59
N ALA A 2 24.57 7.93 -28.76
CA ALA A 2 25.05 7.63 -27.40
C ALA A 2 23.88 7.24 -26.48
N GLN A 3 24.14 6.44 -25.47
CA GLN A 3 23.23 6.21 -24.35
C GLN A 3 23.57 7.14 -23.18
N ARG A 4 22.61 7.36 -22.29
CA ARG A 4 22.80 8.07 -21.03
C ARG A 4 22.56 7.11 -19.87
N GLY A 5 23.58 6.92 -19.02
CA GLY A 5 23.47 6.19 -17.77
C GLY A 5 22.82 7.05 -16.68
N ILE A 6 21.98 6.44 -15.87
CA ILE A 6 21.31 7.05 -14.71
C ILE A 6 21.56 6.15 -13.51
N PRO A 7 22.17 6.64 -12.42
CA PRO A 7 22.41 5.84 -11.23
C PRO A 7 21.10 5.28 -10.65
N CYS A 8 21.04 3.98 -10.42
CA CYS A 8 19.83 3.29 -10.03
C CYS A 8 20.11 2.16 -9.02
N LEU A 9 19.26 2.02 -8.02
CA LEU A 9 19.14 0.78 -7.25
C LEU A 9 17.85 0.06 -7.66
N TRP A 10 17.99 -1.20 -8.12
CA TRP A 10 16.83 -2.05 -8.38
C TRP A 10 16.50 -2.81 -7.11
N MET A 11 15.35 -2.52 -6.52
CA MET A 11 14.99 -3.03 -5.21
C MET A 11 13.66 -3.78 -5.23
N ARG A 12 13.58 -4.84 -4.43
CA ARG A 12 12.30 -5.41 -4.01
C ARG A 12 11.86 -4.70 -2.73
N GLY A 13 10.62 -4.25 -2.71
CA GLY A 13 9.91 -3.84 -1.50
C GLY A 13 8.60 -4.62 -1.42
N GLY A 14 8.38 -5.35 -0.32
CA GLY A 14 7.25 -6.27 -0.21
C GLY A 14 7.17 -7.21 -1.42
N THR A 15 6.00 -7.32 -2.03
CA THR A 15 5.75 -8.15 -3.24
C THR A 15 5.99 -7.41 -4.56
N SER A 16 6.62 -6.24 -4.53
CA SER A 16 6.88 -5.42 -5.72
C SER A 16 8.37 -5.21 -5.95
N LYS A 17 8.74 -4.85 -7.20
CA LYS A 17 10.09 -4.38 -7.55
C LYS A 17 10.00 -2.99 -8.16
N ALA A 18 10.99 -2.15 -7.86
CA ALA A 18 11.08 -0.79 -8.38
C ALA A 18 12.51 -0.38 -8.73
N ALA A 19 12.63 0.47 -9.74
CA ALA A 19 13.81 1.29 -9.93
C ALA A 19 13.76 2.46 -8.93
N CYS A 20 14.78 2.55 -8.07
CA CYS A 20 14.89 3.59 -7.06
C CYS A 20 15.96 4.59 -7.47
N PHE A 21 15.61 5.87 -7.49
CA PHE A 21 16.47 6.97 -7.92
C PHE A 21 16.56 8.05 -6.86
N LEU A 22 17.70 8.73 -6.80
CA LEU A 22 17.72 10.07 -6.20
C LEU A 22 16.96 11.04 -7.11
N ALA A 23 16.22 11.97 -6.52
CA ALA A 23 15.48 12.97 -7.30
C ALA A 23 16.43 13.81 -8.18
N ASP A 24 17.64 14.09 -7.69
CA ASP A 24 18.66 14.86 -8.40
C ASP A 24 19.28 14.11 -9.60
N ASP A 25 19.15 12.78 -9.64
CA ASP A 25 19.58 11.95 -10.76
C ASP A 25 18.55 11.91 -11.91
N LEU A 26 17.40 12.60 -11.79
CA LEU A 26 16.32 12.64 -12.77
C LEU A 26 15.99 14.07 -13.21
N PRO A 27 15.35 14.27 -14.39
CA PRO A 27 14.89 15.59 -14.81
C PRO A 27 13.90 16.20 -13.80
N ALA A 28 14.08 17.48 -13.49
CA ALA A 28 13.15 18.24 -12.67
C ALA A 28 11.80 18.50 -13.40
N ASP A 29 11.84 18.67 -14.72
CA ASP A 29 10.64 18.85 -15.55
C ASP A 29 9.82 17.55 -15.58
N PRO A 30 8.54 17.57 -15.15
CA PRO A 30 7.70 16.37 -15.06
C PRO A 30 7.52 15.64 -16.40
N VAL A 31 7.35 16.37 -17.49
CA VAL A 31 7.13 15.76 -18.83
C VAL A 31 8.37 15.00 -19.29
N ARG A 32 9.54 15.61 -19.09
CA ARG A 32 10.82 14.95 -19.42
C ARG A 32 11.11 13.80 -18.48
N ARG A 33 10.79 13.94 -17.20
CA ARG A 33 10.91 12.86 -16.22
C ARG A 33 10.07 11.66 -16.62
N ASP A 34 8.81 11.85 -17.00
CA ASP A 34 7.92 10.78 -17.44
C ASP A 34 8.48 10.06 -18.67
N ALA A 35 9.01 10.78 -19.64
CA ALA A 35 9.65 10.19 -20.82
C ALA A 35 10.88 9.33 -20.43
N VAL A 36 11.67 9.80 -19.47
CA VAL A 36 12.81 9.04 -18.91
C VAL A 36 12.32 7.77 -18.20
N LEU A 37 11.28 7.86 -17.36
CA LEU A 37 10.76 6.71 -16.63
C LEU A 37 10.15 5.65 -17.56
N LEU A 38 9.47 6.07 -18.63
CA LEU A 38 8.97 5.19 -19.68
C LEU A 38 10.13 4.45 -20.37
N ALA A 39 11.18 5.17 -20.74
CA ALA A 39 12.38 4.58 -21.37
C ALA A 39 13.12 3.63 -20.42
N VAL A 40 13.26 3.99 -19.14
CA VAL A 40 13.85 3.12 -18.11
C VAL A 40 13.10 1.80 -18.00
N MET A 41 11.75 1.84 -17.98
CA MET A 41 10.93 0.63 -17.87
C MET A 41 10.78 -0.13 -19.18
N GLY A 42 11.03 0.50 -20.34
CA GLY A 42 10.79 -0.09 -21.65
C GLY A 42 9.31 -0.04 -22.05
N SER A 43 8.58 0.95 -21.57
CA SER A 43 7.15 1.19 -21.89
C SER A 43 7.00 2.18 -23.05
N PRO A 44 5.93 2.04 -23.86
CA PRO A 44 4.88 1.01 -23.86
C PRO A 44 5.28 -0.26 -24.62
N ASP A 45 5.45 -1.36 -23.95
CA ASP A 45 5.63 -2.69 -24.54
C ASP A 45 5.17 -3.74 -23.52
N PRO A 46 4.28 -4.69 -23.87
CA PRO A 46 3.79 -5.71 -22.95
C PRO A 46 4.89 -6.59 -22.36
N ARG A 47 6.08 -6.65 -22.96
CA ARG A 47 7.25 -7.36 -22.44
C ARG A 47 8.27 -6.44 -21.78
N GLN A 48 8.14 -5.13 -21.97
CA GLN A 48 9.13 -4.12 -21.53
C GLN A 48 10.57 -4.53 -21.89
N ILE A 49 10.74 -5.07 -23.12
CA ILE A 49 11.98 -5.77 -23.53
C ILE A 49 13.18 -4.82 -23.69
N ASP A 50 12.95 -3.53 -23.95
CA ASP A 50 13.99 -2.51 -24.09
C ASP A 50 14.13 -1.65 -22.81
N GLY A 51 13.87 -2.24 -21.66
CA GLY A 51 14.00 -1.60 -20.35
C GLY A 51 14.16 -2.62 -19.23
N ILE A 52 14.14 -2.14 -17.98
CA ILE A 52 14.29 -2.98 -16.79
C ILE A 52 12.95 -3.37 -16.15
N GLY A 53 11.82 -2.99 -16.75
CA GLY A 53 10.50 -3.40 -16.31
C GLY A 53 10.28 -4.91 -16.44
N GLY A 54 9.40 -5.47 -15.64
CA GLY A 54 9.16 -6.91 -15.57
C GLY A 54 7.84 -7.35 -16.21
N ALA A 55 7.27 -6.59 -17.14
CA ALA A 55 6.05 -6.90 -17.89
C ALA A 55 4.79 -7.09 -17.00
N ASP A 56 4.83 -6.61 -15.78
CA ASP A 56 3.74 -6.71 -14.80
C ASP A 56 3.65 -5.40 -13.99
N PRO A 57 2.46 -4.92 -13.61
CA PRO A 57 2.32 -3.71 -12.78
C PRO A 57 3.07 -3.77 -11.44
N LEU A 58 3.29 -4.95 -10.85
CA LEU A 58 4.05 -5.11 -9.61
C LEU A 58 5.56 -4.93 -9.82
N THR A 59 6.04 -5.03 -11.05
CA THR A 59 7.45 -4.93 -11.42
C THR A 59 7.75 -3.77 -12.39
N SER A 60 6.78 -2.88 -12.60
CA SER A 60 6.88 -1.67 -13.43
C SER A 60 6.65 -0.42 -12.57
N LYS A 61 7.50 -0.23 -11.56
CA LYS A 61 7.37 0.80 -10.53
C LYS A 61 8.67 1.57 -10.37
N VAL A 62 8.53 2.84 -9.97
CA VAL A 62 9.66 3.72 -9.66
C VAL A 62 9.46 4.37 -8.30
N ALA A 63 10.56 4.49 -7.56
CA ALA A 63 10.66 5.29 -6.35
C ALA A 63 11.65 6.44 -6.60
N ILE A 64 11.22 7.66 -6.38
CA ILE A 64 12.05 8.86 -6.47
C ILE A 64 12.20 9.40 -5.07
N ILE A 65 13.45 9.46 -4.58
CA ILE A 65 13.72 9.75 -3.17
C ILE A 65 14.72 10.90 -3.10
N ARG A 66 14.52 11.81 -2.15
CA ARG A 66 15.46 12.86 -1.82
C ARG A 66 15.51 13.09 -0.31
N ARG A 67 16.56 13.78 0.16
CA ARG A 67 16.57 14.29 1.53
C ARG A 67 15.42 15.28 1.70
N SER A 68 14.67 15.16 2.79
CA SER A 68 13.58 16.08 3.07
C SER A 68 14.11 17.44 3.57
N ALA A 69 13.44 18.51 3.15
CA ALA A 69 13.61 19.84 3.73
C ALA A 69 12.63 20.06 4.93
N ARG A 70 11.77 19.10 5.21
CA ARG A 70 10.77 19.17 6.28
C ARG A 70 11.39 18.81 7.62
N PRO A 71 10.96 19.46 8.74
CA PRO A 71 11.48 19.13 10.08
C PRO A 71 10.93 17.79 10.61
N ASP A 72 9.81 17.31 10.06
CA ASP A 72 9.09 16.10 10.47
C ASP A 72 9.41 14.86 9.63
N ALA A 73 10.25 14.99 8.59
CA ALA A 73 10.67 13.91 7.72
C ALA A 73 12.19 13.92 7.48
N ASP A 74 12.77 12.77 7.24
CA ASP A 74 14.18 12.61 6.89
C ASP A 74 14.34 12.53 5.37
N VAL A 75 13.38 11.90 4.69
CA VAL A 75 13.33 11.79 3.22
C VAL A 75 11.93 12.04 2.69
N ASP A 76 11.87 12.59 1.48
CA ASP A 76 10.65 12.66 0.67
C ASP A 76 10.66 11.51 -0.32
N TYR A 77 9.51 10.89 -0.51
CA TYR A 77 9.28 9.77 -1.41
C TYR A 77 8.14 10.06 -2.36
N LEU A 78 8.44 10.09 -3.65
CA LEU A 78 7.46 10.14 -4.74
C LEU A 78 7.40 8.78 -5.43
N PHE A 79 6.23 8.14 -5.38
CA PHE A 79 5.97 6.90 -6.08
C PHE A 79 5.46 7.17 -7.50
N ALA A 80 5.94 6.41 -8.47
CA ALA A 80 5.45 6.43 -9.84
C ALA A 80 5.11 5.01 -10.32
N GLN A 81 3.88 4.82 -10.78
CA GLN A 81 3.45 3.61 -11.47
C GLN A 81 3.62 3.82 -12.97
N VAL A 82 4.56 3.13 -13.59
CA VAL A 82 4.74 3.16 -15.04
C VAL A 82 3.81 2.13 -15.68
N ASN A 83 2.98 2.58 -16.62
CA ASN A 83 2.07 1.69 -17.32
C ASN A 83 2.86 0.76 -18.26
N VAL A 84 2.59 -0.54 -18.21
CA VAL A 84 3.32 -1.53 -19.01
C VAL A 84 3.02 -1.37 -20.50
N THR A 85 1.74 -1.25 -20.85
CA THR A 85 1.27 -1.23 -22.24
C THR A 85 0.87 0.15 -22.77
N GLY A 86 0.81 1.14 -21.86
CA GLY A 86 0.47 2.52 -22.18
C GLY A 86 1.64 3.48 -21.93
N ALA A 87 1.72 4.56 -22.72
CA ALA A 87 2.71 5.61 -22.57
C ALA A 87 2.30 6.61 -21.48
N SER A 88 2.13 6.15 -20.24
CA SER A 88 1.72 6.99 -19.12
C SER A 88 2.39 6.59 -17.81
N VAL A 89 2.61 7.59 -16.95
CA VAL A 89 3.10 7.44 -15.59
C VAL A 89 2.05 7.98 -14.64
N ASP A 90 1.65 7.19 -13.65
CA ASP A 90 0.62 7.56 -12.67
C ASP A 90 1.24 7.82 -11.30
N TYR A 91 0.94 8.99 -10.74
CA TYR A 91 1.35 9.46 -9.42
C TYR A 91 0.18 9.56 -8.43
N GLY A 92 -1.02 9.14 -8.82
CA GLY A 92 -2.26 9.31 -8.05
C GLY A 92 -2.39 8.44 -6.81
N GLN A 93 -1.39 7.60 -6.51
CA GLN A 93 -1.43 6.66 -5.38
C GLN A 93 -0.06 6.43 -4.76
N ASN A 94 -0.03 5.97 -3.51
CA ASN A 94 1.16 5.42 -2.87
C ASN A 94 1.29 3.91 -3.10
N CYS A 95 2.51 3.40 -2.92
CA CYS A 95 2.78 1.97 -2.90
C CYS A 95 3.43 1.56 -1.57
N GLY A 96 2.64 0.99 -0.66
CA GLY A 96 3.12 0.52 0.64
C GLY A 96 4.16 -0.61 0.55
N ASN A 97 4.15 -1.40 -0.53
CA ASN A 97 5.19 -2.39 -0.78
C ASN A 97 6.54 -1.72 -1.08
N ILE A 98 6.57 -0.78 -2.02
CA ILE A 98 7.81 -0.08 -2.38
C ILE A 98 8.28 0.85 -1.25
N LEU A 99 7.37 1.37 -0.42
CA LEU A 99 7.71 2.16 0.76
C LEU A 99 8.70 1.42 1.68
N ALA A 100 8.62 0.08 1.79
CA ALA A 100 9.57 -0.71 2.57
C ALA A 100 11.01 -0.67 2.02
N ALA A 101 11.20 -0.31 0.75
CA ALA A 101 12.53 -0.16 0.16
C ALA A 101 13.09 1.26 0.30
N VAL A 102 12.26 2.26 0.66
CA VAL A 102 12.67 3.68 0.69
C VAL A 102 13.71 3.96 1.76
N GLY A 103 13.50 3.45 2.99
CA GLY A 103 14.47 3.61 4.06
C GLY A 103 15.81 2.91 3.79
N PRO A 104 15.82 1.62 3.39
CA PRO A 104 17.01 0.95 2.91
C PRO A 104 17.73 1.72 1.79
N PHE A 105 17.00 2.17 0.76
CA PHE A 105 17.59 3.01 -0.29
C PHE A 105 18.25 4.27 0.25
N ALA A 106 17.62 4.96 1.19
CA ALA A 106 18.15 6.19 1.78
C ALA A 106 19.47 5.95 2.52
N ILE A 107 19.61 4.80 3.19
CA ILE A 107 20.85 4.38 3.85
C ILE A 107 21.92 4.03 2.81
N GLU A 108 21.61 3.17 1.84
CA GLU A 108 22.52 2.72 0.77
C GLU A 108 23.06 3.89 -0.07
N ARG A 109 22.25 4.94 -0.27
CA ARG A 109 22.67 6.14 -1.01
C ARG A 109 23.23 7.25 -0.12
N GLY A 110 23.44 6.99 1.18
CA GLY A 110 24.04 7.94 2.13
C GLY A 110 23.18 9.18 2.43
N LEU A 111 21.88 9.13 2.13
CA LEU A 111 20.95 10.19 2.56
C LEU A 111 20.78 10.18 4.08
N ILE A 112 20.80 9.01 4.70
CA ILE A 112 20.63 8.77 6.13
C ILE A 112 21.82 7.96 6.63
N ARG A 113 22.37 8.34 7.80
CA ARG A 113 23.34 7.51 8.52
C ARG A 113 22.55 6.40 9.21
N HIS A 114 23.08 5.19 9.14
CA HIS A 114 22.49 4.06 9.86
C HIS A 114 23.00 4.01 11.30
N ASP A 115 22.18 3.48 12.17
CA ASP A 115 22.49 3.14 13.56
C ASP A 115 22.14 1.66 13.79
N ALA A 116 23.11 0.89 14.28
CA ALA A 116 22.86 -0.51 14.67
C ALA A 116 22.24 -0.59 16.08
N PRO A 117 21.38 -1.54 16.38
CA PRO A 117 20.86 -2.59 15.49
C PRO A 117 19.64 -2.16 14.66
N LEU A 118 19.15 -0.93 14.80
CA LEU A 118 17.90 -0.47 14.19
C LEU A 118 17.98 1.02 13.83
N THR A 119 17.73 1.32 12.56
CA THR A 119 17.61 2.69 12.06
C THR A 119 16.16 3.04 11.83
N ARG A 120 15.73 4.20 12.33
CA ARG A 120 14.41 4.79 12.05
C ARG A 120 14.53 5.87 10.99
N VAL A 121 13.70 5.77 9.95
CA VAL A 121 13.63 6.76 8.87
C VAL A 121 12.20 7.28 8.74
N ARG A 122 12.04 8.59 8.92
CA ARG A 122 10.76 9.30 8.71
C ARG A 122 10.63 9.64 7.24
N ILE A 123 9.57 9.17 6.61
CA ILE A 123 9.34 9.26 5.17
C ILE A 123 8.08 10.09 4.91
N TYR A 124 8.22 11.19 4.20
CA TYR A 124 7.08 11.94 3.68
C TYR A 124 6.69 11.39 2.31
N MET A 125 5.47 10.93 2.19
CA MET A 125 4.90 10.38 0.96
C MET A 125 4.24 11.48 0.15
N GLU A 126 4.93 12.00 -0.89
CA GLU A 126 4.48 13.16 -1.67
C GLU A 126 3.14 12.93 -2.38
N ASN A 127 2.86 11.70 -2.81
CA ASN A 127 1.62 11.37 -3.51
C ASN A 127 0.36 11.64 -2.69
N THR A 128 0.41 11.51 -1.36
CA THR A 128 -0.76 11.61 -0.48
C THR A 128 -0.59 12.60 0.68
N GLY A 129 0.62 13.17 0.83
CA GLY A 129 0.91 14.10 1.92
C GLY A 129 1.03 13.45 3.31
N GLN A 130 1.14 12.12 3.37
CA GLN A 130 1.20 11.36 4.62
C GLN A 130 2.63 11.10 5.08
N LEU A 131 2.80 10.84 6.39
CA LEU A 131 4.05 10.46 7.00
C LEU A 131 4.05 8.97 7.39
N ALA A 132 5.20 8.33 7.17
CA ALA A 132 5.49 7.00 7.67
C ALA A 132 6.85 6.98 8.37
N VAL A 133 7.01 6.06 9.33
CA VAL A 133 8.31 5.76 9.95
C VAL A 133 8.66 4.32 9.59
N ALA A 134 9.79 4.13 8.92
CA ALA A 134 10.33 2.79 8.66
C ALA A 134 11.36 2.45 9.74
N GLU A 135 11.22 1.28 10.37
CA GLU A 135 12.22 0.68 11.25
C GLU A 135 12.99 -0.38 10.45
N ILE A 136 14.28 -0.16 10.28
CA ILE A 136 15.16 -0.91 9.37
C ILE A 136 16.25 -1.57 10.22
N PRO A 137 16.31 -2.91 10.26
CA PRO A 137 17.44 -3.62 10.83
C PRO A 137 18.74 -3.23 10.14
N CYS A 138 19.76 -2.94 10.94
CA CYS A 138 21.10 -2.55 10.47
C CYS A 138 22.17 -3.23 11.32
N ASP A 139 23.31 -3.49 10.72
CA ASP A 139 24.51 -3.93 11.39
C ASP A 139 25.64 -2.88 11.23
N ALA A 140 26.89 -3.28 11.47
CA ALA A 140 28.03 -2.38 11.34
C ALA A 140 28.30 -1.95 9.89
N ASP A 141 27.87 -2.73 8.91
CA ASP A 141 28.14 -2.54 7.48
C ASP A 141 26.98 -1.83 6.75
N GLY A 142 25.82 -1.67 7.39
CA GLY A 142 24.65 -0.99 6.82
C GLY A 142 23.34 -1.73 7.04
N VAL A 143 22.50 -1.81 5.99
CA VAL A 143 21.20 -2.46 6.06
C VAL A 143 21.36 -3.98 6.15
N ASP A 144 20.83 -4.58 7.20
CA ASP A 144 20.73 -6.05 7.30
C ASP A 144 19.48 -6.56 6.55
N TYR A 145 19.71 -7.23 5.43
CA TYR A 145 18.65 -7.84 4.62
C TYR A 145 18.37 -9.30 4.99
N VAL A 146 19.18 -9.91 5.86
CA VAL A 146 19.09 -11.34 6.21
C VAL A 146 18.28 -11.53 7.48
N GLY A 147 17.21 -12.32 7.43
CA GLY A 147 16.34 -12.57 8.56
C GLY A 147 15.30 -13.66 8.30
N GLU A 148 14.49 -13.94 9.31
CA GLU A 148 13.53 -15.05 9.31
C GLU A 148 12.10 -14.64 8.94
N SER A 149 11.84 -13.34 8.70
CA SER A 149 10.49 -12.86 8.42
C SER A 149 10.04 -13.27 7.01
N ARG A 150 8.82 -13.80 6.95
CA ARG A 150 8.16 -14.21 5.71
C ARG A 150 6.96 -13.33 5.45
N ILE A 151 6.71 -13.05 4.19
CA ILE A 151 5.49 -12.36 3.72
C ILE A 151 4.94 -13.14 2.53
N ASP A 152 3.62 -13.22 2.44
CA ASP A 152 2.97 -13.90 1.33
C ASP A 152 3.30 -13.24 -0.01
N GLY A 153 3.47 -14.09 -1.03
CA GLY A 153 3.86 -13.64 -2.38
C GLY A 153 5.36 -13.39 -2.57
N VAL A 154 6.19 -13.65 -1.54
CA VAL A 154 7.66 -13.59 -1.64
C VAL A 154 8.27 -14.91 -1.19
N PRO A 155 9.03 -15.62 -2.04
CA PRO A 155 9.72 -16.84 -1.62
C PRO A 155 10.85 -16.53 -0.63
N GLY A 156 11.04 -17.43 0.36
CA GLY A 156 12.10 -17.32 1.35
C GLY A 156 11.77 -16.37 2.50
N SER A 157 12.80 -15.93 3.20
CA SER A 157 12.73 -15.01 4.34
C SER A 157 13.73 -13.86 4.20
N ALA A 158 13.54 -12.80 4.98
CA ALA A 158 14.40 -11.63 5.01
C ALA A 158 14.22 -10.88 6.35
N SER A 159 15.04 -9.87 6.63
CA SER A 159 14.86 -9.00 7.78
C SER A 159 13.52 -8.27 7.75
N PRO A 160 12.84 -8.13 8.90
CA PRO A 160 11.57 -7.42 9.00
C PRO A 160 11.79 -5.91 8.90
N ILE A 161 11.07 -5.25 8.02
CA ILE A 161 10.95 -3.79 8.00
C ILE A 161 9.57 -3.44 8.51
N LEU A 162 9.52 -2.75 9.66
CA LEU A 162 8.27 -2.29 10.23
C LEU A 162 7.98 -0.88 9.70
N LEU A 163 6.84 -0.74 9.05
CA LEU A 163 6.33 0.54 8.58
C LEU A 163 5.23 1.01 9.53
N HIS A 164 5.43 2.15 10.15
CA HIS A 164 4.43 2.80 11.01
C HIS A 164 3.86 3.99 10.24
N PHE A 165 2.55 4.04 10.11
CA PHE A 165 1.85 5.17 9.50
C PHE A 165 1.35 6.11 10.59
N LEU A 166 1.60 7.40 10.41
CA LEU A 166 1.18 8.45 11.33
C LEU A 166 -0.05 9.15 10.74
N ASP A 167 -1.00 9.49 11.61
CA ASP A 167 -2.16 10.33 11.29
C ASP A 167 -2.96 9.88 10.07
N VAL A 168 -3.14 8.57 9.91
CA VAL A 168 -3.90 8.01 8.78
C VAL A 168 -5.40 7.91 9.05
N ALA A 169 -5.82 7.99 10.31
CA ALA A 169 -7.23 7.95 10.69
C ALA A 169 -7.97 9.17 10.10
N GLY A 170 -8.99 8.89 9.29
CA GLY A 170 -9.78 9.94 8.64
C GLY A 170 -9.08 10.66 7.49
N SER A 171 -7.99 10.10 6.93
CA SER A 171 -7.20 10.78 5.90
C SER A 171 -7.99 11.20 4.66
N SER A 172 -9.07 10.50 4.33
CA SER A 172 -9.96 10.84 3.21
C SER A 172 -11.30 11.43 3.66
N CYS A 173 -11.77 11.05 4.84
CA CYS A 173 -13.12 11.34 5.35
C CYS A 173 -13.12 12.30 6.55
N GLY A 174 -11.95 12.77 7.01
CA GLY A 174 -11.79 13.68 8.13
C GLY A 174 -11.77 13.02 9.51
N THR A 175 -12.38 11.84 9.69
CA THR A 175 -12.41 11.09 10.96
C THR A 175 -12.37 9.58 10.73
N LEU A 176 -11.93 8.82 11.76
CA LEU A 176 -11.91 7.35 11.72
C LEU A 176 -13.29 6.75 11.44
N LEU A 177 -14.34 7.29 12.04
CA LEU A 177 -15.73 6.91 11.83
C LEU A 177 -16.48 8.04 11.12
N PRO A 178 -16.48 8.06 9.77
CA PRO A 178 -16.95 9.21 8.99
C PRO A 178 -18.42 9.56 9.19
N THR A 179 -19.24 8.58 9.55
CA THR A 179 -20.69 8.78 9.84
C THR A 179 -20.97 9.20 11.28
N GLY A 180 -19.94 9.24 12.15
CA GLY A 180 -20.06 9.45 13.59
C GLY A 180 -20.65 8.25 14.34
N ARG A 181 -20.85 7.12 13.67
CA ARG A 181 -21.42 5.90 14.26
C ARG A 181 -20.53 4.69 13.95
N VAL A 182 -20.51 3.74 14.87
CA VAL A 182 -19.80 2.46 14.68
C VAL A 182 -20.56 1.54 13.75
N ARG A 183 -21.92 1.60 13.78
CA ARG A 183 -22.81 0.88 12.86
C ARG A 183 -23.79 1.82 12.19
N ASP A 184 -23.96 1.58 10.91
CA ASP A 184 -24.98 2.16 10.06
C ASP A 184 -25.82 1.05 9.44
N ARG A 185 -26.94 1.41 8.78
CA ARG A 185 -27.78 0.48 8.05
C ARG A 185 -28.17 1.07 6.71
N PHE A 186 -27.84 0.33 5.63
CA PHE A 186 -28.19 0.66 4.24
C PHE A 186 -28.82 -0.56 3.57
N ASP A 187 -29.91 -0.38 2.85
CA ASP A 187 -30.67 -1.45 2.20
C ASP A 187 -30.98 -2.65 3.13
N GLY A 188 -31.24 -2.35 4.42
CA GLY A 188 -31.51 -3.35 5.44
C GLY A 188 -30.28 -4.09 5.98
N VAL A 189 -29.06 -3.80 5.46
CA VAL A 189 -27.78 -4.42 5.85
C VAL A 189 -27.08 -3.55 6.90
N GLU A 190 -26.63 -4.15 7.99
CA GLU A 190 -25.75 -3.50 8.96
C GLU A 190 -24.32 -3.40 8.41
N VAL A 191 -23.69 -2.23 8.55
CA VAL A 191 -22.35 -1.96 8.06
C VAL A 191 -21.53 -1.20 9.10
N THR A 192 -20.22 -1.24 8.99
CA THR A 192 -19.29 -0.31 9.65
C THR A 192 -18.58 0.51 8.59
N CYS A 193 -18.78 1.84 8.61
CA CYS A 193 -18.07 2.79 7.76
C CYS A 193 -16.83 3.29 8.50
N ILE A 194 -15.64 3.04 7.96
CA ILE A 194 -14.37 3.37 8.62
C ILE A 194 -13.36 3.92 7.61
N ASP A 195 -12.55 4.90 8.05
CA ASP A 195 -11.41 5.41 7.30
C ASP A 195 -10.17 5.43 8.20
N ASN A 196 -9.30 4.43 8.06
CA ASN A 196 -7.96 4.44 8.65
C ASN A 196 -6.93 4.34 7.53
N GLY A 197 -6.83 5.40 6.73
CA GLY A 197 -5.98 5.48 5.53
C GLY A 197 -6.66 5.01 4.24
N MET A 198 -7.82 4.38 4.34
CA MET A 198 -8.69 4.01 3.21
C MET A 198 -10.14 3.97 3.67
N PRO A 199 -11.04 4.72 3.02
CA PRO A 199 -12.47 4.57 3.25
C PRO A 199 -12.96 3.17 2.88
N VAL A 200 -13.47 2.45 3.87
CA VAL A 200 -13.99 1.09 3.71
C VAL A 200 -15.37 1.00 4.35
N ILE A 201 -16.26 0.27 3.71
CA ILE A 201 -17.54 -0.17 4.25
C ILE A 201 -17.45 -1.68 4.48
N LEU A 202 -17.45 -2.09 5.74
CA LEU A 202 -17.45 -3.51 6.12
C LEU A 202 -18.89 -4.02 6.21
N LEU A 203 -19.11 -5.23 5.67
CA LEU A 203 -20.39 -5.94 5.68
C LEU A 203 -20.15 -7.41 6.00
N ARG A 204 -21.01 -8.01 6.82
CA ARG A 204 -20.95 -9.46 6.98
C ARG A 204 -21.41 -10.14 5.69
N ALA A 205 -20.61 -11.09 5.20
CA ALA A 205 -20.92 -11.83 3.97
C ALA A 205 -22.30 -12.53 4.05
N CYS A 206 -22.63 -13.11 5.21
CA CYS A 206 -23.90 -13.80 5.44
C CYS A 206 -25.13 -12.89 5.30
N ASP A 207 -25.03 -11.58 5.59
CA ASP A 207 -26.13 -10.63 5.45
C ASP A 207 -26.45 -10.34 3.96
N LEU A 208 -25.55 -10.74 3.07
CA LEU A 208 -25.70 -10.62 1.61
C LEU A 208 -25.92 -11.98 0.92
N GLY A 209 -26.05 -13.06 1.69
CA GLY A 209 -26.21 -14.41 1.16
C GLY A 209 -24.92 -15.06 0.67
N CYS A 210 -23.77 -14.50 1.04
CA CYS A 210 -22.45 -15.02 0.72
C CYS A 210 -21.84 -15.74 1.92
N THR A 211 -20.86 -16.61 1.66
CA THR A 211 -20.11 -17.30 2.72
C THR A 211 -18.92 -16.46 3.22
N GLY A 212 -18.41 -15.56 2.37
CA GLY A 212 -17.18 -14.80 2.60
C GLY A 212 -15.89 -15.55 2.20
N TYR A 213 -16.06 -16.71 1.54
CA TYR A 213 -14.95 -17.56 1.10
C TYR A 213 -14.98 -17.83 -0.40
N GLU A 214 -15.89 -17.20 -1.11
CA GLU A 214 -16.01 -17.28 -2.56
C GLU A 214 -14.70 -16.92 -3.23
N THR A 215 -14.43 -17.54 -4.38
CA THR A 215 -13.32 -17.16 -5.22
C THR A 215 -13.57 -15.78 -5.84
N ARG A 216 -12.50 -15.10 -6.25
CA ARG A 216 -12.59 -13.84 -6.98
C ARG A 216 -13.51 -13.96 -8.20
N GLU A 217 -13.38 -15.05 -8.96
CA GLU A 217 -14.17 -15.28 -10.16
C GLU A 217 -15.66 -15.43 -9.85
N GLN A 218 -16.01 -16.17 -8.79
CA GLN A 218 -17.41 -16.30 -8.35
C GLN A 218 -18.01 -14.94 -7.99
N LEU A 219 -17.28 -14.11 -7.24
CA LEU A 219 -17.73 -12.78 -6.84
C LEU A 219 -17.82 -11.80 -8.03
N ASP A 220 -16.85 -11.85 -8.95
CA ASP A 220 -16.84 -11.00 -10.15
C ASP A 220 -18.00 -11.34 -11.10
N ASN A 221 -18.50 -12.58 -11.09
CA ASN A 221 -19.64 -13.03 -11.90
C ASN A 221 -20.99 -12.87 -11.20
N ASP A 222 -21.04 -12.48 -9.93
CA ASP A 222 -22.30 -12.24 -9.21
C ASP A 222 -22.80 -10.80 -9.40
N ASP A 223 -23.54 -10.56 -10.47
CA ASP A 223 -24.10 -9.25 -10.77
C ASP A 223 -25.17 -8.79 -9.77
N ALA A 224 -25.87 -9.71 -9.10
CA ALA A 224 -26.85 -9.35 -8.09
C ALA A 224 -26.18 -8.80 -6.84
N LEU A 225 -25.12 -9.46 -6.37
CA LEU A 225 -24.28 -9.00 -5.27
C LEU A 225 -23.67 -7.63 -5.61
N LYS A 226 -23.06 -7.48 -6.79
CA LYS A 226 -22.40 -6.22 -7.20
C LYS A 226 -23.40 -5.05 -7.23
N ARG A 227 -24.60 -5.24 -7.75
CA ARG A 227 -25.64 -4.18 -7.72
C ARG A 227 -26.04 -3.81 -6.29
N ARG A 228 -26.15 -4.78 -5.38
CA ARG A 228 -26.47 -4.51 -3.98
C ARG A 228 -25.35 -3.78 -3.25
N LEU A 229 -24.11 -4.18 -3.48
CA LEU A 229 -22.94 -3.49 -2.94
C LEU A 229 -22.85 -2.04 -3.45
N GLU A 230 -23.09 -1.82 -4.75
CA GLU A 230 -23.08 -0.48 -5.33
C GLU A 230 -24.20 0.40 -4.78
N SER A 231 -25.41 -0.13 -4.59
CA SER A 231 -26.50 0.61 -3.95
C SER A 231 -26.11 1.11 -2.54
N ILE A 232 -25.53 0.23 -1.72
CA ILE A 232 -25.04 0.58 -0.38
C ILE A 232 -23.92 1.62 -0.45
N ARG A 233 -22.97 1.44 -1.38
CA ARG A 233 -21.83 2.35 -1.57
C ARG A 233 -22.26 3.77 -1.91
N LEU A 234 -23.22 3.91 -2.83
CA LEU A 234 -23.75 5.20 -3.25
C LEU A 234 -24.53 5.93 -2.15
N GLN A 235 -25.21 5.20 -1.27
CA GLN A 235 -25.91 5.78 -0.11
C GLN A 235 -24.93 6.20 0.99
N ALA A 236 -23.90 5.40 1.24
CA ALA A 236 -22.93 5.65 2.32
C ALA A 236 -21.90 6.74 1.96
N GLY A 237 -21.51 6.86 0.70
CA GLY A 237 -20.46 7.79 0.25
C GLY A 237 -20.66 9.23 0.73
N PRO A 238 -21.82 9.87 0.51
CA PRO A 238 -22.08 11.22 1.00
C PRO A 238 -22.03 11.31 2.54
N LEU A 239 -22.52 10.30 3.27
CA LEU A 239 -22.48 10.26 4.73
C LEU A 239 -21.06 10.04 5.27
N MET A 240 -20.18 9.44 4.48
CA MET A 240 -18.75 9.32 4.78
C MET A 240 -17.94 10.58 4.41
N GLN A 241 -18.58 11.69 4.13
CA GLN A 241 -17.93 12.96 3.71
C GLN A 241 -17.18 12.87 2.37
N LEU A 242 -17.49 11.89 1.55
CA LEU A 242 -16.84 11.69 0.24
C LEU A 242 -17.58 12.39 -0.91
N GLY A 243 -18.78 12.94 -0.66
CA GLY A 243 -19.64 13.52 -1.69
C GLY A 243 -20.17 12.48 -2.66
N ASP A 244 -20.37 12.85 -3.92
CA ASP A 244 -20.75 11.89 -4.97
C ASP A 244 -19.60 10.92 -5.26
N VAL A 245 -19.88 9.64 -5.09
CA VAL A 245 -18.90 8.56 -5.30
C VAL A 245 -19.17 7.74 -6.57
N SER A 246 -20.15 8.10 -7.37
CA SER A 246 -20.58 7.36 -8.57
C SER A 246 -19.42 7.07 -9.55
N GLN A 247 -18.48 8.00 -9.68
CA GLN A 247 -17.29 7.88 -10.53
C GLN A 247 -15.99 7.64 -9.74
N ARG A 248 -16.10 7.30 -8.45
CA ARG A 248 -14.95 7.07 -7.58
C ARG A 248 -14.75 5.59 -7.28
N THR A 249 -13.51 5.22 -7.00
CA THR A 249 -13.16 3.86 -6.56
C THR A 249 -13.26 3.67 -5.04
N VAL A 250 -13.66 4.70 -4.32
CA VAL A 250 -13.88 4.71 -2.86
C VAL A 250 -15.33 5.11 -2.55
N PRO A 251 -15.87 4.71 -1.39
CA PRO A 251 -15.30 3.75 -0.43
C PRO A 251 -15.17 2.35 -1.02
N LYS A 252 -14.24 1.54 -0.47
CA LYS A 252 -14.12 0.13 -0.81
C LYS A 252 -15.20 -0.66 -0.08
N MET A 253 -15.81 -1.63 -0.76
CA MET A 253 -16.79 -2.53 -0.17
C MET A 253 -16.07 -3.80 0.25
N THR A 254 -16.14 -4.18 1.54
CA THR A 254 -15.44 -5.35 2.04
C THR A 254 -16.41 -6.30 2.76
N LEU A 255 -16.62 -7.46 2.17
CA LEU A 255 -17.29 -8.58 2.83
C LEU A 255 -16.35 -9.18 3.86
N ILE A 256 -16.84 -9.45 5.07
CA ILE A 256 -16.09 -10.11 6.12
C ILE A 256 -16.76 -11.39 6.57
N ALA A 257 -15.93 -12.36 7.00
CA ALA A 257 -16.35 -13.64 7.56
C ALA A 257 -15.34 -14.09 8.64
N GLU A 258 -15.67 -15.13 9.40
CA GLU A 258 -14.74 -15.75 10.34
C GLU A 258 -13.46 -16.20 9.62
N PRO A 259 -12.27 -16.13 10.26
CA PRO A 259 -11.05 -16.60 9.65
C PRO A 259 -11.03 -18.12 9.49
N ARG A 260 -10.34 -18.64 8.47
CA ARG A 260 -10.20 -20.08 8.21
C ARG A 260 -8.78 -20.61 8.30
N HIS A 261 -7.80 -19.72 8.24
CA HIS A 261 -6.38 -20.07 8.14
C HIS A 261 -5.55 -19.54 9.31
N GLY A 262 -6.21 -19.26 10.44
CA GLY A 262 -5.56 -18.77 11.67
C GLY A 262 -5.39 -17.24 11.68
N GLY A 263 -5.97 -16.53 10.74
CA GLY A 263 -6.02 -15.07 10.73
C GLY A 263 -6.98 -14.49 11.78
N ALA A 264 -7.09 -13.16 11.80
CA ALA A 264 -8.04 -12.45 12.64
C ALA A 264 -9.44 -12.36 12.00
N ILE A 265 -9.50 -12.23 10.69
CA ILE A 265 -10.74 -12.07 9.93
C ILE A 265 -10.52 -12.48 8.47
N SER A 266 -11.53 -13.07 7.82
CA SER A 266 -11.51 -13.27 6.36
C SER A 266 -12.15 -12.09 5.65
N SER A 267 -11.58 -11.67 4.52
CA SER A 267 -12.05 -10.50 3.76
C SER A 267 -12.14 -10.75 2.27
N ARG A 268 -13.12 -10.09 1.63
CA ARG A 268 -13.29 -9.99 0.17
C ARG A 268 -13.60 -8.55 -0.18
N THR A 269 -12.62 -7.85 -0.74
CA THR A 269 -12.70 -6.40 -1.00
C THR A 269 -12.95 -6.10 -2.46
N PHE A 270 -13.91 -5.22 -2.76
CA PHE A 270 -14.26 -4.78 -4.11
C PHE A 270 -13.71 -3.38 -4.43
N ILE A 271 -13.27 -3.16 -5.70
CA ILE A 271 -12.70 -1.91 -6.20
C ILE A 271 -13.37 -1.46 -7.51
N PRO A 272 -14.41 -0.66 -7.48
CA PRO A 272 -15.57 -0.87 -6.62
C PRO A 272 -16.36 -2.10 -7.08
N HIS A 273 -16.28 -2.49 -8.38
CA HIS A 273 -17.11 -3.52 -9.03
C HIS A 273 -16.38 -4.84 -9.29
N ARG A 274 -15.10 -4.94 -8.94
CA ARG A 274 -14.29 -6.16 -9.09
C ARG A 274 -13.65 -6.53 -7.76
N CYS A 275 -13.69 -7.82 -7.45
CA CYS A 275 -13.04 -8.34 -6.27
C CYS A 275 -11.52 -8.26 -6.41
N HIS A 276 -10.84 -7.70 -5.42
CA HIS A 276 -9.38 -7.67 -5.34
C HIS A 276 -8.82 -9.09 -5.16
N ALA A 277 -7.75 -9.42 -5.86
CA ALA A 277 -7.08 -10.73 -5.68
C ALA A 277 -6.45 -10.88 -4.27
N SER A 278 -6.11 -9.76 -3.67
CA SER A 278 -5.57 -9.65 -2.30
C SER A 278 -6.38 -8.60 -1.54
N ILE A 279 -5.74 -7.78 -0.72
CA ILE A 279 -6.28 -6.56 -0.11
C ILE A 279 -5.26 -5.42 -0.21
N GLY A 280 -5.73 -4.19 -0.41
CA GLY A 280 -4.83 -3.04 -0.37
C GLY A 280 -4.33 -2.77 1.05
N VAL A 281 -3.11 -2.22 1.18
CA VAL A 281 -2.44 -1.94 2.47
C VAL A 281 -3.37 -1.21 3.45
N PHE A 282 -3.84 -0.02 3.08
CA PHE A 282 -4.72 0.76 3.95
C PHE A 282 -6.14 0.18 4.06
N GLY A 283 -6.56 -0.61 3.07
CA GLY A 283 -7.79 -1.40 3.18
C GLY A 283 -7.70 -2.43 4.31
N ALA A 284 -6.57 -3.15 4.40
CA ALA A 284 -6.30 -4.08 5.49
C ALA A 284 -6.20 -3.37 6.85
N VAL A 285 -5.58 -2.17 6.88
CA VAL A 285 -5.53 -1.33 8.10
C VAL A 285 -6.93 -0.96 8.57
N SER A 286 -7.80 -0.49 7.68
CA SER A 286 -9.19 -0.15 8.03
C SER A 286 -9.99 -1.37 8.50
N VAL A 287 -9.85 -2.52 7.84
CA VAL A 287 -10.49 -3.79 8.25
C VAL A 287 -10.00 -4.25 9.62
N ALA A 288 -8.67 -4.28 9.83
CA ALA A 288 -8.08 -4.66 11.11
C ALA A 288 -8.51 -3.72 12.25
N SER A 289 -8.57 -2.40 11.97
CA SER A 289 -9.06 -1.41 12.94
C SER A 289 -10.51 -1.67 13.34
N ALA A 290 -11.38 -2.02 12.39
CA ALA A 290 -12.76 -2.38 12.69
C ALA A 290 -12.87 -3.65 13.55
N CYS A 291 -11.91 -4.59 13.46
CA CYS A 291 -11.87 -5.77 14.32
C CYS A 291 -11.63 -5.43 15.81
N LEU A 292 -10.91 -4.35 16.08
CA LEU A 292 -10.66 -3.85 17.45
C LEU A 292 -11.75 -2.92 17.97
N LEU A 293 -12.63 -2.44 17.10
CA LEU A 293 -13.62 -1.43 17.43
C LEU A 293 -14.87 -2.05 18.07
N PRO A 294 -15.14 -1.79 19.38
CA PRO A 294 -16.35 -2.32 20.03
C PRO A 294 -17.61 -1.85 19.31
N GLY A 295 -18.54 -2.76 19.08
CA GLY A 295 -19.79 -2.46 18.39
C GLY A 295 -19.72 -2.52 16.86
N SER A 296 -18.56 -2.73 16.24
CA SER A 296 -18.45 -2.89 14.78
C SER A 296 -19.17 -4.15 14.28
N VAL A 297 -19.39 -4.25 12.96
CA VAL A 297 -19.95 -5.48 12.36
C VAL A 297 -18.98 -6.66 12.42
N ALA A 298 -17.70 -6.42 12.70
CA ALA A 298 -16.67 -7.46 12.88
C ALA A 298 -16.71 -8.07 14.30
N GLN A 299 -17.39 -7.42 15.26
CA GLN A 299 -17.45 -7.90 16.65
C GLN A 299 -18.13 -9.26 16.73
N GLY A 300 -17.52 -10.20 17.46
CA GLY A 300 -17.98 -11.59 17.61
C GLY A 300 -17.58 -12.52 16.47
N MET A 301 -17.03 -11.97 15.38
CA MET A 301 -16.51 -12.71 14.23
C MET A 301 -14.97 -12.67 14.22
N ALA A 302 -14.40 -11.52 14.53
CA ALA A 302 -12.95 -11.33 14.55
C ALA A 302 -12.31 -12.08 15.73
N GLN A 303 -11.21 -12.78 15.45
CA GLN A 303 -10.36 -13.44 16.45
C GLN A 303 -9.19 -12.51 16.78
N VAL A 304 -9.29 -11.82 17.91
CA VAL A 304 -8.31 -10.82 18.35
C VAL A 304 -7.76 -11.21 19.71
N ALA A 305 -6.42 -11.28 19.82
CA ALA A 305 -5.75 -11.46 21.10
C ALA A 305 -5.75 -10.14 21.89
N PRO A 306 -5.99 -10.17 23.21
CA PRO A 306 -5.92 -8.97 24.05
C PRO A 306 -4.50 -8.40 24.12
N GLY A 307 -4.34 -7.07 24.07
CA GLY A 307 -3.05 -6.40 24.25
C GLY A 307 -3.04 -4.96 23.77
N ALA A 308 -2.08 -4.17 24.24
CA ALA A 308 -1.89 -2.76 23.82
C ALA A 308 -1.35 -2.64 22.38
N THR A 309 -0.74 -3.71 21.87
CA THR A 309 -0.34 -3.83 20.46
C THR A 309 -0.90 -5.15 19.93
N SER A 310 -1.67 -5.07 18.87
CA SER A 310 -2.27 -6.24 18.24
C SER A 310 -1.69 -6.44 16.85
N LEU A 311 -1.12 -7.62 16.60
CA LEU A 311 -0.81 -8.07 15.23
C LEU A 311 -2.03 -8.83 14.73
N LEU A 312 -2.64 -8.31 13.67
CA LEU A 312 -3.86 -8.84 13.07
C LEU A 312 -3.57 -9.29 11.64
N SER A 313 -3.83 -10.56 11.37
CA SER A 313 -3.76 -11.10 10.02
C SER A 313 -5.14 -11.02 9.37
N VAL A 314 -5.25 -10.25 8.30
CA VAL A 314 -6.46 -10.14 7.47
C VAL A 314 -6.33 -11.12 6.32
N GLU A 315 -7.11 -12.21 6.36
CA GLU A 315 -7.14 -13.20 5.28
C GLU A 315 -7.82 -12.61 4.04
N HIS A 316 -7.30 -12.93 2.87
CA HIS A 316 -7.81 -12.49 1.58
C HIS A 316 -7.73 -13.64 0.53
N PRO A 317 -8.25 -13.49 -0.71
CA PRO A 317 -8.35 -14.61 -1.66
C PRO A 317 -7.05 -15.38 -1.94
N THR A 318 -5.88 -14.74 -1.82
CA THR A 318 -4.59 -15.34 -2.20
C THR A 318 -3.61 -15.50 -1.03
N GLY A 319 -4.07 -15.32 0.22
CA GLY A 319 -3.20 -15.45 1.41
C GLY A 319 -3.67 -14.55 2.55
N GLU A 320 -2.73 -13.92 3.24
CA GLU A 320 -3.00 -13.06 4.38
C GLU A 320 -2.20 -11.74 4.31
N PHE A 321 -2.66 -10.76 5.07
CA PHE A 321 -2.01 -9.46 5.20
C PHE A 321 -1.96 -9.06 6.67
N SER A 322 -0.75 -9.09 7.25
CA SER A 322 -0.54 -8.73 8.66
C SER A 322 -0.45 -7.23 8.87
N VAL A 323 -1.24 -6.73 9.81
CA VAL A 323 -1.30 -5.33 10.27
C VAL A 323 -1.00 -5.28 11.74
N THR A 324 -0.13 -4.37 12.17
CA THR A 324 0.08 -4.04 13.58
C THR A 324 -0.74 -2.80 13.93
N LEU A 325 -1.54 -2.87 14.98
CA LEU A 325 -2.31 -1.75 15.50
C LEU A 325 -1.87 -1.44 16.93
N ARG A 326 -1.74 -0.16 17.25
CA ARG A 326 -1.42 0.32 18.60
C ARG A 326 -2.65 0.97 19.21
N LEU A 327 -2.95 0.57 20.45
CA LEU A 327 -4.01 1.15 21.24
C LEU A 327 -3.38 1.90 22.43
N ASP A 328 -3.99 2.99 22.85
CA ASP A 328 -3.66 3.65 24.12
C ASP A 328 -4.29 2.90 25.33
N ALA A 329 -4.11 3.47 26.50
CA ALA A 329 -4.63 2.90 27.75
C ALA A 329 -6.17 2.85 27.79
N ASP A 330 -6.82 3.71 27.04
CA ASP A 330 -8.30 3.82 26.95
C ASP A 330 -8.85 2.93 25.79
N GLY A 331 -7.96 2.24 25.06
CA GLY A 331 -8.33 1.38 23.95
C GLY A 331 -8.57 2.15 22.64
N ALA A 332 -8.21 3.41 22.55
CA ALA A 332 -8.29 4.17 21.31
C ALA A 332 -7.10 3.88 20.40
N LEU A 333 -7.35 3.84 19.10
CA LEU A 333 -6.36 3.54 18.08
C LEU A 333 -5.39 4.73 17.91
N THR A 334 -4.11 4.53 18.21
CA THR A 334 -3.07 5.57 18.16
C THR A 334 -2.08 5.42 17.02
N GLY A 335 -2.11 4.29 16.31
CA GLY A 335 -1.23 4.07 15.17
C GLY A 335 -1.43 2.71 14.53
N CYS A 336 -0.96 2.60 13.33
CA CYS A 336 -0.94 1.34 12.59
C CYS A 336 0.43 1.12 11.96
N GLY A 337 0.76 -0.15 11.75
CA GLY A 337 2.01 -0.54 11.13
C GLY A 337 1.86 -1.80 10.29
N LEU A 338 2.85 -2.01 9.45
CA LEU A 338 2.95 -3.18 8.58
C LEU A 338 4.32 -3.81 8.74
N LEU A 339 4.34 -5.12 8.80
CA LEU A 339 5.56 -5.86 8.58
C LEU A 339 5.73 -6.09 7.08
N ARG A 340 6.87 -5.65 6.55
CA ARG A 340 7.31 -5.92 5.19
C ARG A 340 8.75 -6.39 5.20
N THR A 341 9.25 -6.78 4.06
CA THR A 341 10.67 -7.06 3.82
C THR A 341 11.12 -6.35 2.57
N ALA A 342 12.41 -6.03 2.49
CA ALA A 342 13.02 -5.46 1.29
C ALA A 342 14.26 -6.26 0.89
N ARG A 343 14.77 -5.99 -0.31
CA ARG A 343 16.06 -6.53 -0.77
C ARG A 343 16.65 -5.63 -1.83
N LEU A 344 17.92 -5.31 -1.71
CA LEU A 344 18.71 -4.75 -2.80
C LEU A 344 19.03 -5.87 -3.79
N LEU A 345 18.59 -5.71 -5.03
CA LEU A 345 18.76 -6.71 -6.10
C LEU A 345 19.91 -6.37 -7.04
N PHE A 346 20.10 -5.07 -7.31
CA PHE A 346 21.10 -4.55 -8.21
C PHE A 346 21.44 -3.11 -7.83
N ALA A 347 22.70 -2.74 -7.98
CA ALA A 347 23.21 -1.38 -7.85
C ALA A 347 24.08 -1.05 -9.06
N GLY A 348 23.83 0.08 -9.73
CA GLY A 348 24.57 0.49 -10.92
C GLY A 348 23.90 1.62 -11.68
N GLU A 349 24.00 1.60 -13.00
CA GLU A 349 23.36 2.56 -13.89
C GLU A 349 22.38 1.84 -14.83
N VAL A 350 21.22 2.44 -15.04
CA VAL A 350 20.32 2.06 -16.14
C VAL A 350 20.56 3.01 -17.31
N PHE A 351 20.65 2.45 -18.52
CA PHE A 351 20.94 3.23 -19.72
C PHE A 351 19.67 3.45 -20.54
N ILE A 352 19.45 4.69 -20.95
CA ILE A 352 18.38 5.11 -21.86
C ILE A 352 18.96 5.74 -23.13
N PRO A 353 18.22 5.77 -24.25
CA PRO A 353 18.64 6.50 -25.45
C PRO A 353 18.86 8.00 -25.14
N ALA A 354 20.02 8.55 -25.55
CA ALA A 354 20.40 9.92 -25.20
C ALA A 354 19.41 10.99 -25.72
N HIS A 355 18.65 10.70 -26.78
CA HIS A 355 17.65 11.63 -27.30
C HIS A 355 16.45 11.83 -26.36
N VAL A 356 16.16 10.87 -25.47
CA VAL A 356 15.08 10.99 -24.46
C VAL A 356 15.45 12.05 -23.41
N TRP A 357 16.72 12.10 -23.04
CA TRP A 357 17.27 13.09 -22.12
C TRP A 357 18.67 13.51 -22.56
N PRO A 358 18.77 14.47 -23.50
CA PRO A 358 20.07 14.99 -23.95
C PRO A 358 20.88 15.56 -22.79
N ARG A 359 22.21 15.44 -22.87
CA ARG A 359 23.09 16.22 -21.97
C ARG A 359 22.93 17.70 -22.32
N GLU A 360 22.74 18.53 -21.30
CA GLU A 360 22.89 19.97 -21.50
C GLU A 360 24.35 20.23 -21.81
N GLU A 361 24.65 20.93 -22.91
CA GLU A 361 25.99 21.33 -23.33
C GLU A 361 26.60 22.35 -22.36
#